data_3816b916d51598bbd9896d1df660a9c6
#
_entry.id   3816b916d51598bbd9896d1df660a9c6
#
_cell.length_a   1.000
_cell.length_b   1.000
_cell.length_c   1.000
_cell.angle_alpha   90.00
_cell.angle_beta   90.00
_cell.angle_gamma   90.00
#
_symmetry.space_group_name_H-M   'P 1'
#
loop_
_entity.id
_entity.type
_entity.pdbx_description
1 polymer ?
#
loop_
_entity_poly.entity_id
_entity_poly.type
_entity_poly.pdbx_seq_one_letter_code
_entity_poly.pdbx_strand_id
1 'polypeptide(L)'
;MRANISISTDGITQPSIKPAPPDGGATVKRNNQSFVVTISANPSARALSALVRTLRAVETKMELHGAGGFNHGHYTRSKLCVLLSQMALDQRELEIAPQFTSKIEILSGALLDIDVLPENLFRLGQLSLGTLDVPTALQRISEVGIENLVSVGQTMSMKLSFIARPDNLIWPSQTPKLGETFEECLPRAEGEWLSTVYEAALAIRQPLYHHGLISIDSKGRQPFQRLIYPFAPAHERSINHRVLSVATLNNHPNYQMI
;
A
#
# COMPACT_ATOMS: atom_id res chain seq x y z
N MET A 1 15.55 -27.75 -5.62
CA MET A 1 14.11 -27.94 -5.42
C MET A 1 13.41 -26.61 -5.65
N ARG A 2 12.50 -26.49 -6.61
CA ARG A 2 11.79 -25.23 -6.89
C ARG A 2 10.64 -25.13 -5.87
N ALA A 3 10.79 -24.32 -4.85
CA ALA A 3 9.71 -24.13 -3.88
C ALA A 3 8.59 -23.29 -4.50
N ASN A 4 7.42 -23.87 -4.69
CA ASN A 4 6.21 -23.11 -4.90
C ASN A 4 5.73 -22.59 -3.55
N ILE A 5 5.13 -21.42 -3.55
CA ILE A 5 4.51 -20.81 -2.38
C ILE A 5 3.00 -20.86 -2.57
N SER A 6 2.28 -21.33 -1.57
CA SER A 6 0.82 -21.28 -1.50
C SER A 6 0.41 -20.27 -0.42
N ILE A 7 -0.61 -19.50 -0.71
CA ILE A 7 -1.18 -18.49 0.18
C ILE A 7 -2.65 -18.84 0.38
N SER A 8 -3.03 -19.10 1.63
CA SER A 8 -4.42 -19.42 1.99
C SER A 8 -5.33 -18.19 1.97
N THR A 9 -6.62 -18.41 2.10
CA THR A 9 -7.65 -17.36 2.26
C THR A 9 -7.33 -16.41 3.42
N ASP A 10 -6.74 -16.92 4.50
CA ASP A 10 -6.34 -16.11 5.67
C ASP A 10 -5.00 -15.39 5.47
N GLY A 11 -4.40 -15.49 4.28
CA GLY A 11 -3.10 -14.88 3.99
C GLY A 11 -1.90 -15.63 4.57
N ILE A 12 -2.06 -16.87 5.02
CA ILE A 12 -0.96 -17.69 5.53
C ILE A 12 -0.15 -18.22 4.35
N THR A 13 1.15 -17.92 4.37
CA THR A 13 2.09 -18.30 3.32
C THR A 13 2.84 -19.57 3.74
N GLN A 14 2.86 -20.58 2.88
CA GLN A 14 3.55 -21.85 3.12
C GLN A 14 4.14 -22.45 1.86
N PRO A 15 5.21 -23.25 1.94
CA PRO A 15 5.68 -24.04 0.80
C PRO A 15 4.59 -24.98 0.29
N SER A 16 4.47 -25.13 -1.03
CA SER A 16 3.46 -25.99 -1.63
C SER A 16 4.03 -26.82 -2.78
N ILE A 17 3.56 -28.02 -2.91
CA ILE A 17 3.80 -28.88 -4.07
C ILE A 17 2.61 -28.87 -5.05
N LYS A 18 1.47 -28.33 -4.63
CA LYS A 18 0.25 -28.25 -5.46
C LYS A 18 0.36 -27.11 -6.47
N PRO A 19 0.02 -27.31 -7.73
CA PRO A 19 0.07 -26.26 -8.75
C PRO A 19 -1.11 -25.28 -8.68
N ALA A 20 -2.26 -25.71 -8.18
CA ALA A 20 -3.47 -24.89 -8.09
C ALA A 20 -3.51 -24.07 -6.79
N PRO A 21 -4.02 -22.84 -6.84
CA PRO A 21 -4.24 -22.06 -5.63
C PRO A 21 -5.34 -22.69 -4.77
N PRO A 22 -5.27 -22.55 -3.44
CA PRO A 22 -6.39 -22.90 -2.57
C PRO A 22 -7.57 -21.96 -2.86
N ASP A 23 -8.78 -22.39 -2.50
CA ASP A 23 -9.97 -21.54 -2.59
C ASP A 23 -9.74 -20.22 -1.84
N GLY A 24 -10.12 -19.10 -2.47
CA GLY A 24 -9.89 -17.76 -1.91
C GLY A 24 -8.43 -17.35 -1.79
N GLY A 25 -7.49 -18.14 -2.28
CA GLY A 25 -6.06 -17.94 -2.10
C GLY A 25 -5.28 -17.71 -3.41
N ALA A 26 -3.95 -17.88 -3.32
CA ALA A 26 -3.04 -17.68 -4.43
C ALA A 26 -1.87 -18.67 -4.39
N THR A 27 -1.17 -18.83 -5.51
CA THR A 27 0.12 -19.52 -5.57
C THR A 27 1.15 -18.70 -6.33
N VAL A 28 2.41 -18.82 -5.93
CA VAL A 28 3.56 -18.24 -6.63
C VAL A 28 4.51 -19.36 -6.97
N LYS A 29 4.77 -19.54 -8.26
CA LYS A 29 5.69 -20.56 -8.78
C LYS A 29 6.85 -19.88 -9.49
N ARG A 30 8.06 -20.27 -9.15
CA ARG A 30 9.26 -19.84 -9.85
C ARG A 30 9.49 -20.72 -11.08
N ASN A 31 9.51 -20.12 -12.26
CA ASN A 31 10.06 -20.69 -13.49
C ASN A 31 11.50 -20.21 -13.70
N ASN A 32 12.19 -20.73 -14.72
CA ASN A 32 13.63 -20.42 -14.93
C ASN A 32 13.96 -18.93 -15.02
N GLN A 33 13.07 -18.12 -15.61
CA GLN A 33 13.28 -16.69 -15.88
C GLN A 33 12.11 -15.80 -15.45
N SER A 34 11.04 -16.39 -14.89
CA SER A 34 9.84 -15.68 -14.51
C SER A 34 9.22 -16.25 -13.24
N PHE A 35 8.32 -15.49 -12.65
CA PHE A 35 7.42 -15.97 -11.61
C PHE A 35 6.01 -16.06 -12.19
N VAL A 36 5.38 -17.19 -12.00
CA VAL A 36 3.96 -17.38 -12.33
C VAL A 36 3.16 -17.23 -11.05
N VAL A 37 2.30 -16.22 -11.05
CA VAL A 37 1.35 -15.94 -9.99
C VAL A 37 -0.01 -16.45 -10.45
N THR A 38 -0.63 -17.33 -9.68
CA THR A 38 -1.99 -17.83 -9.95
C THR A 38 -2.88 -17.46 -8.77
N ILE A 39 -4.00 -16.80 -9.06
CA ILE A 39 -5.01 -16.45 -8.05
C ILE A 39 -6.28 -17.26 -8.30
N SER A 40 -7.00 -17.59 -7.23
CA SER A 40 -8.31 -18.24 -7.31
C SER A 40 -9.36 -17.31 -7.93
N ALA A 41 -10.53 -17.83 -8.25
CA ALA A 41 -11.62 -17.05 -8.84
C ALA A 41 -12.07 -15.88 -7.92
N ASN A 42 -12.09 -16.11 -6.61
CA ASN A 42 -12.48 -15.13 -5.59
C ASN A 42 -11.39 -15.03 -4.51
N PRO A 43 -10.25 -14.40 -4.80
CA PRO A 43 -9.17 -14.30 -3.83
C PRO A 43 -9.57 -13.36 -2.69
N SER A 44 -9.30 -13.73 -1.45
CA SER A 44 -9.56 -12.84 -0.31
C SER A 44 -8.60 -11.64 -0.28
N ALA A 45 -9.03 -10.53 0.32
CA ALA A 45 -8.17 -9.35 0.53
C ALA A 45 -6.89 -9.70 1.32
N ARG A 46 -6.97 -10.63 2.29
CA ARG A 46 -5.81 -11.11 3.04
C ARG A 46 -4.84 -11.90 2.18
N ALA A 47 -5.35 -12.78 1.31
CA ALA A 47 -4.52 -13.53 0.38
C ALA A 47 -3.82 -12.59 -0.61
N LEU A 48 -4.52 -11.59 -1.13
CA LEU A 48 -3.96 -10.58 -2.02
C LEU A 48 -2.87 -9.74 -1.32
N SER A 49 -3.10 -9.27 -0.09
CA SER A 49 -2.10 -8.53 0.69
C SER A 49 -0.87 -9.39 1.00
N ALA A 50 -1.05 -10.66 1.35
CA ALA A 50 0.05 -11.60 1.58
C ALA A 50 0.83 -11.90 0.29
N LEU A 51 0.13 -11.95 -0.84
CA LEU A 51 0.74 -12.10 -2.16
C LEU A 51 1.62 -10.89 -2.49
N VAL A 52 1.13 -9.66 -2.29
CA VAL A 52 1.90 -8.42 -2.48
C VAL A 52 3.18 -8.45 -1.63
N ARG A 53 3.09 -8.84 -0.35
CA ARG A 53 4.27 -9.02 0.52
C ARG A 53 5.26 -10.04 -0.03
N THR A 54 4.76 -11.18 -0.52
CA THR A 54 5.60 -12.23 -1.10
C THR A 54 6.33 -11.75 -2.35
N LEU A 55 5.67 -10.96 -3.19
CA LEU A 55 6.22 -10.41 -4.42
C LEU A 55 7.25 -9.29 -4.19
N ARG A 56 7.28 -8.71 -2.99
CA ARG A 56 8.24 -7.66 -2.63
C ARG A 56 9.70 -8.07 -2.82
N ALA A 57 10.02 -9.33 -2.59
CA ALA A 57 11.38 -9.86 -2.74
C ALA A 57 11.73 -10.25 -4.19
N VAL A 58 10.79 -10.12 -5.13
CA VAL A 58 10.94 -10.60 -6.50
C VAL A 58 11.26 -9.44 -7.43
N GLU A 59 12.36 -9.51 -8.18
CA GLU A 59 12.79 -8.43 -9.11
C GLU A 59 12.57 -8.75 -10.60
N THR A 60 12.11 -9.95 -10.91
CA THR A 60 11.98 -10.43 -12.29
C THR A 60 10.59 -10.17 -12.88
N LYS A 61 10.45 -10.39 -14.20
CA LYS A 61 9.15 -10.37 -14.89
C LYS A 61 8.21 -11.40 -14.27
N MET A 62 6.93 -11.04 -14.18
CA MET A 62 5.89 -11.86 -13.61
C MET A 62 4.79 -12.13 -14.61
N GLU A 63 4.26 -13.34 -14.59
CA GLU A 63 3.07 -13.73 -15.31
C GLU A 63 1.94 -13.89 -14.31
N LEU A 64 0.82 -13.25 -14.59
CA LEU A 64 -0.40 -13.42 -13.80
C LEU A 64 -1.34 -14.35 -14.52
N HIS A 65 -1.74 -15.41 -13.84
CA HIS A 65 -2.80 -16.31 -14.24
C HIS A 65 -3.95 -16.20 -13.23
N GLY A 66 -5.07 -15.65 -13.66
CA GLY A 66 -6.27 -15.55 -12.83
C GLY A 66 -7.29 -16.61 -13.22
N ALA A 67 -8.00 -17.16 -12.25
CA ALA A 67 -9.24 -17.85 -12.49
C ALA A 67 -10.39 -16.84 -12.39
N GLY A 68 -11.47 -17.00 -13.16
CA GLY A 68 -12.67 -16.19 -12.95
C GLY A 68 -12.66 -14.78 -13.54
N GLY A 69 -11.99 -14.56 -14.67
CA GLY A 69 -12.13 -13.30 -15.43
C GLY A 69 -11.03 -12.26 -15.18
N PHE A 70 -10.01 -12.61 -14.42
CA PHE A 70 -8.81 -11.77 -14.30
C PHE A 70 -7.99 -11.84 -15.60
N ASN A 71 -7.50 -10.69 -16.04
CA ASN A 71 -6.67 -10.59 -17.22
C ASN A 71 -5.38 -11.40 -17.04
N HIS A 72 -5.22 -12.46 -17.82
CA HIS A 72 -3.93 -13.10 -17.96
C HIS A 72 -2.95 -12.14 -18.64
N GLY A 73 -1.72 -12.08 -18.15
CA GLY A 73 -0.76 -11.17 -18.76
C GLY A 73 0.62 -11.20 -18.13
N HIS A 74 1.52 -10.49 -18.80
CA HIS A 74 2.87 -10.23 -18.31
C HIS A 74 2.91 -8.87 -17.63
N TYR A 75 3.42 -8.83 -16.42
CA TYR A 75 3.46 -7.64 -15.59
C TYR A 75 4.88 -7.37 -15.10
N THR A 76 5.21 -6.10 -14.94
CA THR A 76 6.29 -5.74 -14.03
C THR A 76 5.81 -5.92 -12.59
N ARG A 77 6.73 -6.12 -11.65
CA ARG A 77 6.40 -6.24 -10.23
C ARG A 77 5.50 -5.08 -9.75
N SER A 78 5.91 -3.85 -10.06
CA SER A 78 5.18 -2.67 -9.61
C SER A 78 3.74 -2.64 -10.13
N LYS A 79 3.52 -2.89 -11.42
CA LYS A 79 2.17 -2.92 -12.01
C LYS A 79 1.31 -4.03 -11.40
N LEU A 80 1.90 -5.22 -11.20
CA LEU A 80 1.18 -6.33 -10.57
C LEU A 80 0.83 -6.02 -9.12
N CYS A 81 1.77 -5.46 -8.34
CA CYS A 81 1.50 -5.08 -6.96
C CYS A 81 0.43 -3.99 -6.85
N VAL A 82 0.40 -2.99 -7.75
CA VAL A 82 -0.70 -2.01 -7.80
C VAL A 82 -2.03 -2.69 -8.03
N LEU A 83 -2.12 -3.54 -9.05
CA LEU A 83 -3.36 -4.27 -9.38
C LEU A 83 -3.87 -5.10 -8.19
N LEU A 84 -3.01 -5.93 -7.61
CA LEU A 84 -3.38 -6.81 -6.50
C LEU A 84 -3.76 -6.01 -5.23
N SER A 85 -3.07 -4.89 -4.99
CA SER A 85 -3.37 -4.04 -3.85
C SER A 85 -4.69 -3.29 -4.04
N GLN A 86 -5.00 -2.82 -5.25
CA GLN A 86 -6.30 -2.21 -5.54
C GLN A 86 -7.43 -3.22 -5.34
N MET A 87 -7.28 -4.45 -5.85
CA MET A 87 -8.27 -5.51 -5.63
C MET A 87 -8.48 -5.81 -4.14
N ALA A 88 -7.40 -5.79 -3.34
CA ALA A 88 -7.51 -5.98 -1.90
C ALA A 88 -8.20 -4.81 -1.20
N LEU A 89 -7.94 -3.57 -1.63
CA LEU A 89 -8.60 -2.37 -1.12
C LEU A 89 -10.10 -2.38 -1.42
N ASP A 90 -10.48 -2.66 -2.65
CA ASP A 90 -11.89 -2.72 -3.08
C ASP A 90 -12.70 -3.69 -2.20
N GLN A 91 -12.12 -4.85 -1.86
CA GLN A 91 -12.77 -5.81 -0.97
C GLN A 91 -12.85 -5.31 0.48
N ARG A 92 -11.78 -4.69 1.00
CA ARG A 92 -11.76 -4.16 2.37
C ARG A 92 -12.71 -2.97 2.55
N GLU A 93 -12.85 -2.15 1.54
CA GLU A 93 -13.77 -1.02 1.55
C GLU A 93 -15.22 -1.48 1.67
N LEU A 94 -15.56 -2.59 1.02
CA LEU A 94 -16.87 -3.22 1.22
C LEU A 94 -17.07 -3.75 2.66
N GLU A 95 -16.00 -4.22 3.31
CA GLU A 95 -16.05 -4.70 4.70
C GLU A 95 -16.17 -3.55 5.72
N ILE A 96 -15.51 -2.42 5.48
CA ILE A 96 -15.52 -1.26 6.39
C ILE A 96 -16.87 -0.57 6.33
N ALA A 97 -17.27 -0.15 5.17
CA ALA A 97 -18.60 0.41 4.85
C ALA A 97 -18.60 0.90 3.39
N PRO A 98 -19.76 1.00 2.74
CA PRO A 98 -19.87 1.54 1.39
C PRO A 98 -19.48 3.03 1.26
N GLN A 99 -19.09 3.65 2.34
CA GLN A 99 -18.63 5.04 2.41
C GLN A 99 -17.12 5.22 2.21
N PHE A 100 -16.34 4.12 2.19
CA PHE A 100 -14.93 4.15 1.85
C PHE A 100 -14.78 3.76 0.40
N THR A 101 -14.08 4.57 -0.36
CA THR A 101 -13.64 4.24 -1.71
C THR A 101 -12.29 4.88 -1.92
N SER A 102 -11.32 4.14 -2.43
CA SER A 102 -10.02 4.72 -2.70
C SER A 102 -9.34 4.09 -3.91
N LYS A 103 -8.34 4.79 -4.43
CA LYS A 103 -7.52 4.35 -5.54
C LYS A 103 -6.08 4.62 -5.24
N ILE A 104 -5.22 3.67 -5.57
CA ILE A 104 -3.77 3.82 -5.49
C ILE A 104 -3.17 3.81 -6.88
N GLU A 105 -2.24 4.72 -7.13
CA GLU A 105 -1.53 4.85 -8.38
C GLU A 105 -0.04 5.10 -8.12
N ILE A 106 0.82 4.68 -9.03
CA ILE A 106 2.23 5.09 -9.00
C ILE A 106 2.28 6.58 -9.31
N LEU A 107 2.92 7.36 -8.44
CA LEU A 107 3.09 8.78 -8.67
C LEU A 107 3.89 9.01 -9.95
N SER A 108 3.30 9.70 -10.90
CA SER A 108 3.89 10.04 -12.19
C SER A 108 3.92 11.55 -12.39
N GLY A 109 4.70 12.04 -13.36
CA GLY A 109 4.74 13.47 -13.70
C GLY A 109 3.37 14.04 -14.08
N ALA A 110 2.49 13.24 -14.68
CA ALA A 110 1.13 13.66 -15.03
C ALA A 110 0.22 13.88 -13.80
N LEU A 111 0.52 13.21 -12.68
CA LEU A 111 -0.20 13.40 -11.41
C LEU A 111 0.41 14.53 -10.56
N LEU A 112 1.63 14.97 -10.89
CA LEU A 112 2.30 16.11 -10.26
C LEU A 112 1.84 17.41 -10.93
N ASP A 113 0.56 17.68 -10.85
CA ASP A 113 -0.07 18.89 -11.35
C ASP A 113 -0.70 19.67 -10.19
N ILE A 114 -0.49 20.98 -10.16
CA ILE A 114 -1.04 21.88 -9.14
C ILE A 114 -2.58 21.94 -9.21
N ASP A 115 -3.14 21.68 -10.36
CA ASP A 115 -4.59 21.62 -10.54
C ASP A 115 -5.20 20.29 -10.02
N VAL A 116 -4.36 19.27 -9.82
CA VAL A 116 -4.75 17.95 -9.32
C VAL A 116 -4.43 17.81 -7.84
N LEU A 117 -3.25 18.28 -7.41
CA LEU A 117 -2.76 18.14 -6.05
C LEU A 117 -2.90 19.46 -5.27
N PRO A 118 -3.36 19.42 -4.00
CA PRO A 118 -3.19 20.53 -3.08
C PRO A 118 -1.73 20.99 -3.00
N GLU A 119 -1.51 22.28 -2.79
CA GLU A 119 -0.18 22.90 -2.85
C GLU A 119 0.88 22.17 -1.99
N ASN A 120 0.53 21.76 -0.78
CA ASN A 120 1.44 21.03 0.09
C ASN A 120 1.85 19.66 -0.47
N LEU A 121 0.94 18.93 -1.10
CA LEU A 121 1.23 17.65 -1.74
C LEU A 121 2.00 17.86 -3.06
N PHE A 122 1.67 18.89 -3.82
CA PHE A 122 2.41 19.26 -5.01
C PHE A 122 3.88 19.56 -4.68
N ARG A 123 4.14 20.41 -3.69
CA ARG A 123 5.50 20.70 -3.21
C ARG A 123 6.23 19.44 -2.74
N LEU A 124 5.56 18.58 -1.97
CA LEU A 124 6.12 17.30 -1.53
C LEU A 124 6.48 16.41 -2.73
N GLY A 125 5.60 16.34 -3.72
CA GLY A 125 5.81 15.54 -4.93
C GLY A 125 7.05 15.93 -5.73
N GLN A 126 7.42 17.20 -5.70
CA GLN A 126 8.62 17.72 -6.37
C GLN A 126 9.93 17.39 -5.66
N LEU A 127 9.91 16.94 -4.41
CA LEU A 127 11.12 16.74 -3.60
C LEU A 127 11.95 15.49 -3.96
N SER A 128 11.65 14.71 -4.95
CA SER A 128 12.45 13.53 -5.36
C SER A 128 12.96 12.68 -4.17
N LEU A 129 12.11 12.45 -3.16
CA LEU A 129 12.50 11.87 -1.86
C LEU A 129 12.99 10.42 -1.98
N GLY A 130 12.59 9.69 -3.02
CA GLY A 130 12.83 8.25 -3.13
C GLY A 130 14.30 7.81 -3.25
N THR A 131 15.24 8.74 -3.47
CA THR A 131 16.69 8.48 -3.52
C THR A 131 17.42 8.88 -2.25
N LEU A 132 16.73 9.50 -1.29
CA LEU A 132 17.31 10.01 -0.06
C LEU A 132 17.23 8.97 1.07
N ASP A 133 18.09 9.12 2.07
CA ASP A 133 17.87 8.46 3.35
C ASP A 133 16.73 9.15 4.13
N VAL A 134 16.19 8.44 5.13
CA VAL A 134 15.02 8.97 5.89
C VAL A 134 15.34 10.27 6.61
N PRO A 135 16.47 10.46 7.33
CA PRO A 135 16.80 11.73 7.97
C PRO A 135 16.84 12.92 7.00
N THR A 136 17.49 12.74 5.85
CA THR A 136 17.57 13.78 4.81
C THR A 136 16.20 14.07 4.20
N ALA A 137 15.37 13.05 3.98
CA ALA A 137 14.02 13.23 3.49
C ALA A 137 13.15 14.01 4.51
N LEU A 138 13.22 13.68 5.80
CA LEU A 138 12.52 14.39 6.86
C LEU A 138 12.95 15.87 6.96
N GLN A 139 14.25 16.13 6.85
CA GLN A 139 14.78 17.50 6.83
C GLN A 139 14.17 18.30 5.67
N ARG A 140 14.21 17.78 4.45
CA ARG A 140 13.63 18.46 3.28
C ARG A 140 12.14 18.71 3.39
N ILE A 141 11.38 17.74 3.92
CA ILE A 141 9.95 17.91 4.19
C ILE A 141 9.72 19.06 5.18
N SER A 142 10.52 19.13 6.23
CA SER A 142 10.47 20.21 7.22
C SER A 142 10.80 21.58 6.62
N GLU A 143 11.82 21.65 5.74
CA GLU A 143 12.23 22.91 5.07
C GLU A 143 11.11 23.48 4.17
N VAL A 144 10.28 22.63 3.61
CA VAL A 144 9.11 23.02 2.78
C VAL A 144 7.89 23.40 3.65
N GLY A 145 7.96 23.18 4.96
CA GLY A 145 6.89 23.52 5.91
C GLY A 145 5.69 22.57 5.79
N ILE A 146 5.91 21.31 5.40
CA ILE A 146 4.84 20.31 5.34
C ILE A 146 4.61 19.74 6.74
N GLU A 147 3.44 20.03 7.25
CA GLU A 147 2.90 19.46 8.49
C GLU A 147 2.26 18.11 8.26
N ASN A 148 1.52 17.50 9.05
CA ASN A 148 0.72 16.27 8.82
C ASN A 148 1.49 15.05 8.29
N LEU A 149 2.80 15.00 8.55
CA LEU A 149 3.64 13.87 8.17
C LEU A 149 3.41 12.68 9.10
N VAL A 150 3.15 11.53 8.51
CA VAL A 150 3.09 10.24 9.19
C VAL A 150 4.30 9.40 8.77
N SER A 151 5.01 8.84 9.74
CA SER A 151 6.07 7.87 9.51
C SER A 151 5.65 6.51 10.05
N VAL A 152 5.69 5.51 9.18
CA VAL A 152 5.36 4.11 9.49
C VAL A 152 6.60 3.26 9.30
N GLY A 153 6.87 2.38 10.24
CA GLY A 153 7.96 1.43 10.18
C GLY A 153 7.48 -0.01 10.24
N GLN A 154 8.29 -0.91 9.73
CA GLN A 154 8.04 -2.33 9.83
C GLN A 154 8.76 -2.90 11.05
N THR A 155 8.03 -3.62 11.90
CA THR A 155 8.58 -4.32 13.07
C THR A 155 9.33 -5.59 12.67
N MET A 156 10.06 -6.20 13.61
CA MET A 156 10.72 -7.50 13.40
C MET A 156 9.73 -8.62 13.00
N SER A 157 8.49 -8.54 13.46
CA SER A 157 7.41 -9.48 13.09
C SER A 157 6.74 -9.13 11.76
N MET A 158 7.32 -8.25 10.97
CA MET A 158 6.81 -7.78 9.67
C MET A 158 5.47 -7.03 9.76
N LYS A 159 5.05 -6.61 10.95
CA LYS A 159 3.88 -5.75 11.16
C LYS A 159 4.24 -4.28 10.99
N LEU A 160 3.25 -3.47 10.67
CA LEU A 160 3.41 -2.02 10.53
C LEU A 160 3.05 -1.30 11.83
N SER A 161 3.84 -0.29 12.20
CA SER A 161 3.61 0.53 13.38
C SER A 161 3.85 2.01 13.08
N PHE A 162 3.14 2.88 13.79
CA PHE A 162 3.39 4.32 13.72
C PHE A 162 4.70 4.67 14.44
N ILE A 163 5.64 5.32 13.75
CA ILE A 163 6.89 5.82 14.32
C ILE A 163 6.77 7.31 14.64
N ALA A 164 6.12 8.07 13.78
CA ALA A 164 5.79 9.47 14.01
C ALA A 164 4.44 9.79 13.37
N ARG A 165 3.73 10.70 13.96
CA ARG A 165 2.45 11.22 13.48
C ARG A 165 2.24 12.65 13.98
N PRO A 166 1.43 13.46 13.29
CA PRO A 166 1.00 14.75 13.82
C PRO A 166 -0.02 14.57 14.98
N ASP A 167 -0.10 15.53 15.86
CA ASP A 167 -1.06 15.52 16.96
C ASP A 167 -2.50 15.67 16.49
N ASN A 168 -2.71 16.36 15.36
CA ASN A 168 -3.98 16.62 14.72
C ASN A 168 -4.30 15.64 13.58
N LEU A 169 -3.94 14.37 13.75
CA LEU A 169 -4.22 13.35 12.75
C LEU A 169 -5.73 13.30 12.47
N ILE A 170 -6.08 13.51 11.21
CA ILE A 170 -7.49 13.64 10.80
C ILE A 170 -8.17 12.26 10.80
N TRP A 171 -7.41 11.23 10.51
CA TRP A 171 -7.86 9.85 10.45
C TRP A 171 -6.66 8.90 10.66
N PRO A 172 -6.79 7.81 11.37
CA PRO A 172 -8.02 7.24 11.95
C PRO A 172 -8.60 8.08 13.11
N SER A 173 -9.88 7.86 13.43
CA SER A 173 -10.60 8.59 14.47
C SER A 173 -10.00 8.46 15.88
N GLN A 174 -9.33 7.34 16.13
CA GLN A 174 -8.55 7.13 17.35
C GLN A 174 -7.08 7.50 17.09
N THR A 175 -6.53 8.33 17.96
CA THR A 175 -5.12 8.72 17.88
C THR A 175 -4.22 7.53 18.19
N PRO A 176 -3.49 6.95 17.18
CA PRO A 176 -2.64 5.79 17.41
C PRO A 176 -1.48 6.14 18.35
N LYS A 177 -1.11 5.22 19.23
CA LYS A 177 0.10 5.38 20.03
C LYS A 177 1.33 5.01 19.20
N LEU A 178 2.42 5.75 19.42
CA LEU A 178 3.67 5.48 18.74
C LEU A 178 4.27 4.14 19.21
N GLY A 179 4.76 3.37 18.27
CA GLY A 179 5.33 2.04 18.51
C GLY A 179 4.33 0.90 18.54
N GLU A 180 3.03 1.17 18.71
CA GLU A 180 1.99 0.14 18.59
C GLU A 180 1.79 -0.24 17.11
N THR A 181 1.49 -1.51 16.87
CA THR A 181 1.15 -1.98 15.52
C THR A 181 -0.26 -1.54 15.14
N PHE A 182 -0.55 -1.53 13.84
CA PHE A 182 -1.88 -1.16 13.36
C PHE A 182 -2.99 -2.08 13.91
N GLU A 183 -2.68 -3.38 14.10
CA GLU A 183 -3.61 -4.32 14.69
C GLU A 183 -3.90 -4.07 16.16
N GLU A 184 -2.97 -3.42 16.88
CA GLU A 184 -3.13 -3.09 18.31
C GLU A 184 -3.85 -1.78 18.54
N CYS A 185 -3.63 -0.78 17.66
CA CYS A 185 -4.12 0.58 17.89
C CYS A 185 -5.30 1.00 17.03
N LEU A 186 -5.73 0.17 16.06
CA LEU A 186 -6.83 0.50 15.16
C LEU A 186 -7.91 -0.56 15.19
N PRO A 187 -9.17 -0.21 14.90
CA PRO A 187 -10.20 -1.18 14.55
C PRO A 187 -9.69 -2.09 13.42
N ARG A 188 -10.00 -3.38 13.51
CA ARG A 188 -9.43 -4.40 12.61
C ARG A 188 -9.54 -4.04 11.13
N ALA A 189 -10.73 -3.65 10.68
CA ALA A 189 -10.96 -3.33 9.26
C ALA A 189 -10.12 -2.13 8.80
N GLU A 190 -10.04 -1.07 9.61
CA GLU A 190 -9.23 0.11 9.34
C GLU A 190 -7.74 -0.20 9.34
N GLY A 191 -7.26 -0.97 10.32
CA GLY A 191 -5.86 -1.40 10.39
C GLY A 191 -5.46 -2.25 9.20
N GLU A 192 -6.29 -3.19 8.79
CA GLU A 192 -6.06 -4.02 7.61
C GLU A 192 -6.09 -3.21 6.30
N TRP A 193 -7.00 -2.23 6.17
CA TRP A 193 -7.06 -1.33 5.02
C TRP A 193 -5.79 -0.48 4.92
N LEU A 194 -5.40 0.15 6.01
CA LEU A 194 -4.21 0.99 6.06
C LEU A 194 -2.92 0.18 5.82
N SER A 195 -2.83 -1.02 6.40
CA SER A 195 -1.74 -1.96 6.15
C SER A 195 -1.62 -2.30 4.66
N THR A 196 -2.74 -2.55 3.98
CA THR A 196 -2.73 -2.87 2.54
C THR A 196 -2.06 -1.76 1.74
N VAL A 197 -2.37 -0.50 2.03
CA VAL A 197 -1.80 0.66 1.31
C VAL A 197 -0.30 0.81 1.57
N TYR A 198 0.14 0.71 2.83
CA TYR A 198 1.56 0.87 3.15
C TYR A 198 2.40 -0.34 2.70
N GLU A 199 1.86 -1.54 2.78
CA GLU A 199 2.51 -2.73 2.24
C GLU A 199 2.64 -2.65 0.71
N ALA A 200 1.64 -2.10 0.02
CA ALA A 200 1.71 -1.81 -1.41
C ALA A 200 2.89 -0.87 -1.72
N ALA A 201 3.02 0.23 -0.99
CA ALA A 201 4.12 1.16 -1.18
C ALA A 201 5.48 0.49 -1.01
N LEU A 202 5.65 -0.31 0.04
CA LEU A 202 6.88 -1.06 0.29
C LEU A 202 7.19 -2.11 -0.79
N ALA A 203 6.15 -2.75 -1.37
CA ALA A 203 6.33 -3.74 -2.42
C ALA A 203 6.63 -3.12 -3.77
N ILE A 204 5.98 -2.00 -4.09
CA ILE A 204 6.14 -1.28 -5.35
C ILE A 204 7.49 -0.55 -5.40
N ARG A 205 7.97 -0.06 -4.24
CA ARG A 205 9.23 0.71 -4.10
C ARG A 205 9.26 1.99 -4.93
N GLN A 206 8.11 2.58 -5.18
CA GLN A 206 7.96 3.86 -5.88
C GLN A 206 6.96 4.71 -5.10
N PRO A 207 7.06 6.04 -5.17
CA PRO A 207 6.06 6.91 -4.58
C PRO A 207 4.68 6.59 -5.11
N LEU A 208 3.69 6.56 -4.21
CA LEU A 208 2.30 6.32 -4.56
C LEU A 208 1.46 7.57 -4.29
N TYR A 209 0.52 7.80 -5.20
CA TYR A 209 -0.62 8.67 -5.00
C TYR A 209 -1.81 7.82 -4.57
N HIS A 210 -2.41 8.18 -3.45
CA HIS A 210 -3.57 7.50 -2.89
C HIS A 210 -4.65 8.53 -2.62
N HIS A 211 -5.82 8.35 -3.19
CA HIS A 211 -6.92 9.28 -3.07
C HIS A 211 -8.26 8.55 -2.98
N GLY A 212 -9.27 9.22 -2.47
CA GLY A 212 -10.58 8.62 -2.32
C GLY A 212 -11.50 9.40 -1.40
N LEU A 213 -12.49 8.69 -0.88
CA LEU A 213 -13.45 9.19 0.10
C LEU A 213 -13.31 8.40 1.40
N ILE A 214 -13.21 9.12 2.51
CA ILE A 214 -13.26 8.55 3.85
C ILE A 214 -14.44 9.13 4.61
N SER A 215 -14.99 8.37 5.56
CA SER A 215 -15.99 8.88 6.48
C SER A 215 -15.32 9.39 7.75
N ILE A 216 -15.67 10.60 8.15
CA ILE A 216 -15.24 11.21 9.41
C ILE A 216 -16.50 11.50 10.22
N ASP A 217 -16.60 10.92 11.42
CA ASP A 217 -17.80 10.92 12.25
C ASP A 217 -18.52 12.28 12.36
N SER A 218 -17.76 13.37 12.48
CA SER A 218 -18.33 14.72 12.61
C SER A 218 -18.56 15.45 11.28
N LYS A 219 -17.99 14.95 10.17
CA LYS A 219 -17.95 15.67 8.87
C LYS A 219 -18.60 14.89 7.73
N GLY A 220 -19.03 13.65 7.98
CA GLY A 220 -19.52 12.76 6.94
C GLY A 220 -18.42 12.33 5.95
N ARG A 221 -18.81 12.08 4.69
CA ARG A 221 -17.87 11.68 3.63
C ARG A 221 -16.99 12.86 3.21
N GLN A 222 -15.70 12.66 3.29
CA GLN A 222 -14.72 13.68 2.94
C GLN A 222 -13.75 13.12 1.89
N PRO A 223 -13.47 13.86 0.80
CA PRO A 223 -12.42 13.49 -0.12
C PRO A 223 -11.07 13.70 0.54
N PHE A 224 -10.14 12.77 0.27
CA PHE A 224 -8.77 12.88 0.72
C PHE A 224 -7.80 12.62 -0.43
N GLN A 225 -6.61 13.18 -0.30
CA GLN A 225 -5.46 12.90 -1.15
C GLN A 225 -4.24 12.66 -0.26
N ARG A 226 -3.38 11.74 -0.67
CA ARG A 226 -2.19 11.36 0.08
C ARG A 226 -1.05 10.98 -0.84
N LEU A 227 0.14 11.47 -0.55
CA LEU A 227 1.38 10.96 -1.13
C LEU A 227 2.08 10.03 -0.15
N ILE A 228 2.62 8.94 -0.66
CA ILE A 228 3.24 7.87 0.12
C ILE A 228 4.60 7.56 -0.48
N TYR A 229 5.66 7.72 0.32
CA TYR A 229 7.06 7.50 -0.08
C TYR A 229 7.64 6.32 0.68
N PRO A 230 7.91 5.19 -0.01
CA PRO A 230 8.58 4.06 0.60
C PRO A 230 10.09 4.29 0.65
N PHE A 231 10.69 4.04 1.80
CA PHE A 231 12.14 4.01 2.01
C PHE A 231 12.55 2.60 2.37
N ALA A 232 13.26 1.95 1.46
CA ALA A 232 13.91 0.68 1.72
C ALA A 232 15.39 0.95 1.93
N PRO A 233 16.02 0.41 2.99
CA PRO A 233 17.47 0.49 3.15
C PRO A 233 18.17 -0.10 1.92
N ALA A 234 19.30 0.46 1.53
CA ALA A 234 20.10 -0.02 0.39
C ALA A 234 20.58 -1.47 0.55
N HIS A 235 20.60 -1.99 1.77
CA HIS A 235 20.96 -3.36 2.07
C HIS A 235 19.73 -4.17 2.48
N GLU A 236 19.34 -5.14 1.68
CA GLU A 236 18.13 -5.98 1.81
C GLU A 236 17.94 -6.70 3.15
N ARG A 237 18.96 -6.79 3.98
CA ARG A 237 18.90 -7.43 5.30
C ARG A 237 18.48 -6.50 6.43
N SER A 238 18.23 -5.24 6.15
CA SER A 238 17.79 -4.28 7.16
C SER A 238 16.28 -4.36 7.35
N ILE A 239 15.86 -4.59 8.56
CA ILE A 239 14.46 -4.65 9.01
C ILE A 239 13.82 -3.24 9.02
N ASN A 240 14.60 -2.21 8.73
CA ASN A 240 14.19 -0.81 8.87
C ASN A 240 13.52 -0.23 7.62
N HIS A 241 12.56 -0.95 7.07
CA HIS A 241 11.71 -0.37 6.03
C HIS A 241 10.80 0.69 6.63
N ARG A 242 10.78 1.86 6.00
CA ARG A 242 9.94 2.97 6.42
C ARG A 242 9.07 3.46 5.26
N VAL A 243 7.94 4.02 5.62
CA VAL A 243 7.06 4.75 4.71
C VAL A 243 6.78 6.10 5.32
N LEU A 244 7.00 7.15 4.54
CA LEU A 244 6.57 8.51 4.87
C LEU A 244 5.29 8.81 4.10
N SER A 245 4.32 9.40 4.75
CA SER A 245 3.03 9.69 4.16
C SER A 245 2.53 11.05 4.61
N VAL A 246 2.06 11.85 3.67
CA VAL A 246 1.38 13.12 3.94
C VAL A 246 0.01 13.06 3.32
N ALA A 247 -1.02 13.30 4.11
CA ALA A 247 -2.41 13.30 3.69
C ALA A 247 -3.02 14.68 3.90
N THR A 248 -3.96 15.03 3.05
CA THR A 248 -4.81 16.21 3.21
C THR A 248 -6.25 15.86 2.88
N LEU A 249 -7.18 16.51 3.58
CA LEU A 249 -8.57 16.52 3.14
C LEU A 249 -8.69 17.54 2.01
N ASN A 250 -9.30 17.13 0.91
CA ASN A 250 -9.52 18.02 -0.20
C ASN A 250 -10.95 18.55 -0.14
N ASN A 251 -11.06 19.82 0.21
CA ASN A 251 -12.34 20.53 0.19
C ASN A 251 -12.57 21.26 -1.14
N HIS A 252 -11.78 20.96 -2.18
CA HIS A 252 -11.90 21.63 -3.46
C HIS A 252 -13.21 21.22 -4.14
N PRO A 253 -14.09 22.17 -4.56
CA PRO A 253 -15.40 21.86 -5.13
C PRO A 253 -15.31 21.08 -6.45
N ASN A 254 -14.20 21.13 -7.13
CA ASN A 254 -13.95 20.46 -8.42
C ASN A 254 -13.22 19.10 -8.28
N TYR A 255 -13.05 18.59 -7.06
CA TYR A 255 -12.44 17.27 -6.87
C TYR A 255 -13.34 16.20 -7.49
N GLN A 256 -12.87 15.62 -8.59
CA GLN A 256 -13.49 14.44 -9.18
C GLN A 256 -12.56 13.24 -8.90
N MET A 257 -13.11 12.15 -8.41
CA MET A 257 -12.40 10.87 -8.40
C MET A 257 -12.20 10.46 -9.86
N ILE A 258 -10.95 10.46 -10.28
CA ILE A 258 -10.54 10.06 -11.63
C ILE A 258 -10.53 8.54 -11.73
#